data_68593d2de5949158ca7a2c637d1583c3
#
_entry.id   68593d2de5949158ca7a2c637d1583c3
#
_cell.length_a   1.000
_cell.length_b   1.000
_cell.length_c   1.000
_cell.angle_alpha   90.00
_cell.angle_beta   90.00
_cell.angle_gamma   90.00
#
_symmetry.space_group_name_H-M   'P 1'
#
loop_
_entity.id
_entity.type
_entity.pdbx_description
1 polymer ?
#
loop_
_entity_poly.entity_id
_entity_poly.type
_entity_poly.pdbx_seq_one_letter_code
_entity_poly.pdbx_strand_id
1 'polypeptide(L)'
;MKSDFSKAGHSPTLFAAFLYFDVSFMVWVMLGPLGVQIARDLGLSAAQKGMMVATPVLAGALLRIVAGILVDHLRPKMAGLIGQVVVLAGLAWAQFSGISSYQQVLVLGVFLGMAGASFAVALPLASRWYPPEHQGTALGIAGAGNSGTVLAALFAPTLAQWYGWNNVFGLALMPLTVTLLIYLSLAKDSPDCPAPKPLAAYFEVLKDKDAWWFMFFYSVTFGGFVGLASSLTIYFNDQYGLSPVSAGYFTAACVFAGSMVRPLGGIIADRVGGIKSLSLTYLLAAAFIVMVSAGLASKWVALAGFVAAMLAFGAGNGAVFQLVPQRFRKEIGVMTGLVGMAGGVGGFYLAASLGYSKQLSGSYQIGFLIFAALALVALTGLTSVKTRWRTTWGAAQLTAAKV
;
A
#
# COMPACT_ATOMS: atom_id res chain seq x y z
N MET A 1 15.42 30.96 -12.28
CA MET A 1 14.59 31.06 -11.04
C MET A 1 13.77 29.80 -10.96
N LYS A 2 13.95 28.99 -9.88
CA LYS A 2 13.04 27.85 -9.66
C LYS A 2 11.65 28.45 -9.41
N SER A 3 10.65 28.07 -10.22
CA SER A 3 9.26 28.47 -9.99
C SER A 3 8.85 28.02 -8.58
N ASP A 4 8.11 28.88 -7.87
CA ASP A 4 7.56 28.55 -6.55
C ASP A 4 6.60 27.37 -6.73
N PHE A 5 6.82 26.27 -6.00
CA PHE A 5 6.00 25.05 -6.08
C PHE A 5 4.51 25.36 -5.96
N SER A 6 4.14 26.29 -5.09
CA SER A 6 2.73 26.67 -4.86
C SER A 6 2.06 27.29 -6.08
N LYS A 7 2.85 27.88 -6.99
CA LYS A 7 2.37 28.53 -8.21
C LYS A 7 2.57 27.68 -9.48
N ALA A 8 3.33 26.58 -9.36
CA ALA A 8 3.73 25.75 -10.49
C ALA A 8 2.62 24.77 -10.94
N GLY A 9 1.58 24.56 -10.11
CA GLY A 9 0.52 23.61 -10.37
C GLY A 9 -0.79 23.98 -9.68
N HIS A 10 -1.73 23.03 -9.60
CA HIS A 10 -3.04 23.26 -8.99
C HIS A 10 -3.11 22.65 -7.59
N SER A 11 -2.72 23.43 -6.58
CA SER A 11 -2.68 22.99 -5.17
C SER A 11 -4.00 22.44 -4.61
N PRO A 12 -5.20 22.96 -4.97
CA PRO A 12 -6.45 22.36 -4.52
C PRO A 12 -6.67 20.93 -5.04
N THR A 13 -6.27 20.62 -6.27
CA THR A 13 -6.31 19.26 -6.80
C THR A 13 -5.30 18.35 -6.10
N LEU A 14 -4.11 18.85 -5.79
CA LEU A 14 -3.11 18.09 -5.04
C LEU A 14 -3.63 17.71 -3.65
N PHE A 15 -4.24 18.65 -2.94
CA PHE A 15 -4.86 18.40 -1.64
C PHE A 15 -6.01 17.39 -1.75
N ALA A 16 -6.90 17.56 -2.74
CA ALA A 16 -8.01 16.62 -2.96
C ALA A 16 -7.51 15.21 -3.30
N ALA A 17 -6.44 15.09 -4.08
CA ALA A 17 -5.82 13.80 -4.41
C ALA A 17 -5.19 13.13 -3.17
N PHE A 18 -4.48 13.90 -2.35
CA PHE A 18 -3.94 13.42 -1.07
C PHE A 18 -5.06 12.92 -0.15
N LEU A 19 -6.09 13.74 0.10
CA LEU A 19 -7.20 13.40 1.00
C LEU A 19 -7.98 12.17 0.49
N TYR A 20 -8.25 12.13 -0.82
CA TYR A 20 -8.87 10.97 -1.45
C TYR A 20 -8.06 9.69 -1.20
N PHE A 21 -6.76 9.75 -1.38
CA PHE A 21 -5.88 8.60 -1.18
C PHE A 21 -5.80 8.21 0.30
N ASP A 22 -5.66 9.19 1.20
CA ASP A 22 -5.53 8.97 2.64
C ASP A 22 -6.78 8.30 3.24
N VAL A 23 -7.96 8.87 2.99
CA VAL A 23 -9.22 8.32 3.50
C VAL A 23 -9.57 6.98 2.82
N SER A 24 -9.25 6.83 1.53
CA SER A 24 -9.41 5.53 0.85
C SER A 24 -8.53 4.45 1.47
N PHE A 25 -7.28 4.74 1.79
CA PHE A 25 -6.37 3.78 2.42
C PHE A 25 -6.77 3.45 3.87
N MET A 26 -7.32 4.42 4.61
CA MET A 26 -7.95 4.14 5.90
C MET A 26 -9.04 3.07 5.76
N VAL A 27 -9.94 3.24 4.82
CA VAL A 27 -11.06 2.31 4.58
C VAL A 27 -10.56 0.96 4.04
N TRP A 28 -9.57 0.96 3.15
CA TRP A 28 -9.03 -0.24 2.52
C TRP A 28 -8.52 -1.28 3.50
N VAL A 29 -7.79 -0.85 4.54
CA VAL A 29 -7.16 -1.77 5.51
C VAL A 29 -8.03 -2.04 6.73
N MET A 30 -9.24 -1.51 6.78
CA MET A 30 -10.07 -1.48 7.99
C MET A 30 -10.40 -2.86 8.56
N LEU A 31 -10.48 -3.91 7.72
CA LEU A 31 -10.67 -5.29 8.18
C LEU A 31 -9.51 -5.80 9.04
N GLY A 32 -8.29 -5.26 8.90
CA GLY A 32 -7.14 -5.62 9.72
C GLY A 32 -7.32 -5.19 11.18
N PRO A 33 -7.42 -3.89 11.48
CA PRO A 33 -7.67 -3.38 12.82
C PRO A 33 -8.95 -3.90 13.47
N LEU A 34 -10.02 -4.13 12.71
CA LEU A 34 -11.28 -4.72 13.21
C LEU A 34 -11.22 -6.25 13.31
N GLY A 35 -10.16 -6.87 12.80
CA GLY A 35 -10.10 -8.30 12.60
C GLY A 35 -10.25 -9.13 13.86
N VAL A 36 -9.84 -8.62 15.03
CA VAL A 36 -9.99 -9.30 16.33
C VAL A 36 -11.48 -9.39 16.71
N GLN A 37 -12.22 -8.27 16.63
CA GLN A 37 -13.64 -8.24 17.00
C GLN A 37 -14.47 -9.06 16.00
N ILE A 38 -14.25 -8.89 14.70
CA ILE A 38 -14.94 -9.65 13.65
C ILE A 38 -14.71 -11.15 13.84
N ALA A 39 -13.46 -11.56 14.05
CA ALA A 39 -13.11 -12.97 14.19
C ALA A 39 -13.74 -13.61 15.42
N ARG A 40 -13.83 -12.86 16.52
CA ARG A 40 -14.49 -13.35 17.74
C ARG A 40 -15.99 -13.55 17.54
N ASP A 41 -16.66 -12.57 16.96
CA ASP A 41 -18.11 -12.59 16.80
C ASP A 41 -18.56 -13.61 15.75
N LEU A 42 -17.77 -13.82 14.70
CA LEU A 42 -18.08 -14.79 13.63
C LEU A 42 -17.43 -16.18 13.85
N GLY A 43 -16.66 -16.38 14.92
CA GLY A 43 -16.00 -17.66 15.21
C GLY A 43 -14.96 -18.05 14.17
N LEU A 44 -14.20 -17.09 13.61
CA LEU A 44 -13.29 -17.37 12.50
C LEU A 44 -12.03 -18.12 12.93
N SER A 45 -11.64 -19.11 12.14
CA SER A 45 -10.37 -19.81 12.28
C SER A 45 -9.18 -18.88 11.93
N ALA A 46 -7.95 -19.28 12.28
CA ALA A 46 -6.75 -18.49 11.98
C ALA A 46 -6.56 -18.29 10.45
N ALA A 47 -6.83 -19.32 9.65
CA ALA A 47 -6.77 -19.19 8.19
C ALA A 47 -7.82 -18.22 7.67
N GLN A 48 -9.06 -18.27 8.20
CA GLN A 48 -10.12 -17.33 7.83
C GLN A 48 -9.79 -15.88 8.23
N LYS A 49 -9.16 -15.64 9.40
CA LYS A 49 -8.66 -14.33 9.78
C LYS A 49 -7.65 -13.79 8.76
N GLY A 50 -6.67 -14.63 8.37
CA GLY A 50 -5.68 -14.28 7.37
C GLY A 50 -6.30 -13.94 6.02
N MET A 51 -7.21 -14.76 5.52
CA MET A 51 -7.91 -14.52 4.25
C MET A 51 -8.82 -13.29 4.31
N MET A 52 -9.47 -13.05 5.43
CA MET A 52 -10.31 -11.86 5.65
C MET A 52 -9.54 -10.57 5.43
N VAL A 53 -8.36 -10.44 6.02
CA VAL A 53 -7.55 -9.24 5.89
C VAL A 53 -6.75 -9.20 4.57
N ALA A 54 -6.50 -10.34 3.95
CA ALA A 54 -5.82 -10.47 2.67
C ALA A 54 -6.74 -10.12 1.48
N THR A 55 -8.03 -10.44 1.56
CA THR A 55 -8.99 -10.24 0.46
C THR A 55 -9.06 -8.80 -0.05
N PRO A 56 -9.24 -7.75 0.78
CA PRO A 56 -9.23 -6.38 0.29
C PRO A 56 -7.88 -5.98 -0.32
N VAL A 57 -6.78 -6.56 0.16
CA VAL A 57 -5.44 -6.29 -0.38
C VAL A 57 -5.30 -6.85 -1.79
N LEU A 58 -5.74 -8.09 -2.02
CA LEU A 58 -5.76 -8.71 -3.35
C LEU A 58 -6.73 -8.00 -4.31
N ALA A 59 -7.94 -7.73 -3.84
CA ALA A 59 -8.93 -7.01 -4.64
C ALA A 59 -8.39 -5.62 -5.04
N GLY A 60 -7.78 -4.88 -4.11
CA GLY A 60 -7.13 -3.61 -4.40
C GLY A 60 -5.99 -3.73 -5.40
N ALA A 61 -5.20 -4.80 -5.32
CA ALA A 61 -4.14 -5.07 -6.29
C ALA A 61 -4.68 -5.22 -7.71
N LEU A 62 -5.68 -6.07 -7.89
CA LEU A 62 -6.28 -6.33 -9.20
C LEU A 62 -7.04 -5.12 -9.74
N LEU A 63 -7.80 -4.44 -8.88
CA LEU A 63 -8.59 -3.26 -9.24
C LEU A 63 -7.71 -2.04 -9.59
N ARG A 64 -6.43 -2.00 -9.23
CA ARG A 64 -5.48 -0.96 -9.70
C ARG A 64 -5.32 -0.96 -11.22
N ILE A 65 -5.36 -2.12 -11.86
CA ILE A 65 -5.34 -2.19 -13.32
C ILE A 65 -6.62 -1.57 -13.89
N VAL A 66 -7.77 -1.95 -13.34
CA VAL A 66 -9.08 -1.42 -13.77
C VAL A 66 -9.11 0.11 -13.55
N ALA A 67 -8.69 0.58 -12.38
CA ALA A 67 -8.62 2.00 -12.07
C ALA A 67 -7.67 2.76 -13.02
N GLY A 68 -6.52 2.19 -13.36
CA GLY A 68 -5.58 2.75 -14.34
C GLY A 68 -6.19 2.88 -15.73
N ILE A 69 -6.92 1.86 -16.20
CA ILE A 69 -7.65 1.89 -17.47
C ILE A 69 -8.74 2.98 -17.42
N LEU A 70 -9.49 3.08 -16.33
CA LEU A 70 -10.50 4.13 -16.15
C LEU A 70 -9.87 5.52 -16.17
N VAL A 71 -8.71 5.71 -15.54
CA VAL A 71 -7.96 6.99 -15.56
C VAL A 71 -7.59 7.39 -16.98
N ASP A 72 -7.16 6.45 -17.80
CA ASP A 72 -6.74 6.73 -19.17
C ASP A 72 -7.94 7.04 -20.10
N HIS A 73 -9.10 6.38 -19.91
CA HIS A 73 -10.28 6.56 -20.77
C HIS A 73 -11.25 7.64 -20.28
N LEU A 74 -11.46 7.74 -18.95
CA LEU A 74 -12.46 8.64 -18.33
C LEU A 74 -11.83 9.84 -17.63
N ARG A 75 -10.50 9.97 -17.66
CA ARG A 75 -9.68 10.92 -16.89
C ARG A 75 -9.66 10.63 -15.37
N PRO A 76 -8.63 11.10 -14.64
CA PRO A 76 -8.44 10.81 -13.22
C PRO A 76 -9.60 11.22 -12.32
N LYS A 77 -10.21 12.40 -12.55
CA LYS A 77 -11.31 12.88 -11.70
C LYS A 77 -12.51 11.92 -11.73
N MET A 78 -12.96 11.54 -12.93
CA MET A 78 -14.12 10.66 -13.07
C MET A 78 -13.82 9.25 -12.55
N ALA A 79 -12.63 8.71 -12.83
CA ALA A 79 -12.19 7.42 -12.30
C ALA A 79 -12.22 7.40 -10.75
N GLY A 80 -11.77 8.48 -10.11
CA GLY A 80 -11.81 8.62 -8.66
C GLY A 80 -13.22 8.71 -8.09
N LEU A 81 -14.13 9.41 -8.77
CA LEU A 81 -15.54 9.48 -8.36
C LEU A 81 -16.20 8.10 -8.41
N ILE A 82 -16.01 7.35 -9.50
CA ILE A 82 -16.54 5.99 -9.63
C ILE A 82 -16.00 5.11 -8.49
N GLY A 83 -14.69 5.16 -8.23
CA GLY A 83 -14.08 4.39 -7.15
C GLY A 83 -14.67 4.71 -5.79
N GLN A 84 -14.84 6.00 -5.45
CA GLN A 84 -15.44 6.42 -4.17
C GLN A 84 -16.89 5.98 -4.04
N VAL A 85 -17.70 6.10 -5.10
CA VAL A 85 -19.10 5.65 -5.09
C VAL A 85 -19.20 4.14 -4.86
N VAL A 86 -18.34 3.34 -5.49
CA VAL A 86 -18.31 1.87 -5.27
C VAL A 86 -17.97 1.55 -3.81
N VAL A 87 -17.00 2.24 -3.21
CA VAL A 87 -16.65 2.02 -1.80
C VAL A 87 -17.77 2.45 -0.86
N LEU A 88 -18.38 3.62 -1.11
CA LEU A 88 -19.54 4.09 -0.34
C LEU A 88 -20.71 3.10 -0.40
N ALA A 89 -20.99 2.53 -1.59
CA ALA A 89 -22.02 1.51 -1.75
C ALA A 89 -21.71 0.25 -0.93
N GLY A 90 -20.46 -0.20 -0.91
CA GLY A 90 -20.03 -1.35 -0.10
C GLY A 90 -20.15 -1.10 1.40
N LEU A 91 -19.74 0.08 1.88
CA LEU A 91 -19.88 0.47 3.28
C LEU A 91 -21.36 0.63 3.69
N ALA A 92 -22.17 1.23 2.83
CA ALA A 92 -23.61 1.37 3.06
C ALA A 92 -24.29 0.00 3.11
N TRP A 93 -23.95 -0.90 2.16
CA TRP A 93 -24.42 -2.29 2.20
C TRP A 93 -24.05 -2.97 3.51
N ALA A 94 -22.81 -2.86 3.97
CA ALA A 94 -22.35 -3.46 5.22
C ALA A 94 -23.13 -2.91 6.42
N GLN A 95 -23.39 -1.60 6.48
CA GLN A 95 -24.10 -0.94 7.56
C GLN A 95 -25.59 -1.34 7.61
N PHE A 96 -26.29 -1.33 6.46
CA PHE A 96 -27.74 -1.54 6.43
C PHE A 96 -28.15 -3.02 6.41
N SER A 97 -27.33 -3.91 5.81
CA SER A 97 -27.60 -5.35 5.80
C SER A 97 -27.17 -6.04 7.09
N GLY A 98 -26.17 -5.47 7.78
CA GLY A 98 -25.46 -6.14 8.86
C GLY A 98 -24.60 -7.30 8.33
N ILE A 99 -23.36 -7.36 8.75
CA ILE A 99 -22.46 -8.47 8.39
C ILE A 99 -22.57 -9.55 9.45
N SER A 100 -23.01 -10.75 9.06
CA SER A 100 -23.26 -11.89 9.95
C SER A 100 -22.54 -13.17 9.53
N SER A 101 -21.82 -13.16 8.39
CA SER A 101 -21.13 -14.33 7.87
C SER A 101 -19.75 -13.99 7.31
N TYR A 102 -18.88 -15.00 7.31
CA TYR A 102 -17.54 -14.90 6.72
C TYR A 102 -17.57 -14.50 5.24
N GLN A 103 -18.52 -15.06 4.47
CA GLN A 103 -18.67 -14.75 3.05
C GLN A 103 -19.01 -13.28 2.82
N GLN A 104 -19.89 -12.71 3.64
CA GLN A 104 -20.22 -11.28 3.56
C GLN A 104 -19.00 -10.40 3.87
N VAL A 105 -18.16 -10.80 4.83
CA VAL A 105 -16.90 -10.07 5.10
C VAL A 105 -15.96 -10.11 3.89
N LEU A 106 -15.86 -11.25 3.19
CA LEU A 106 -15.04 -11.35 1.97
C LEU A 106 -15.60 -10.47 0.84
N VAL A 107 -16.93 -10.47 0.65
CA VAL A 107 -17.58 -9.57 -0.33
C VAL A 107 -17.32 -8.11 0.01
N LEU A 108 -17.47 -7.72 1.28
CA LEU A 108 -17.11 -6.38 1.72
C LEU A 108 -15.63 -6.08 1.41
N GLY A 109 -14.72 -7.05 1.65
CA GLY A 109 -13.31 -6.92 1.32
C GLY A 109 -13.05 -6.58 -0.15
N VAL A 110 -13.85 -7.10 -1.07
CA VAL A 110 -13.76 -6.75 -2.50
C VAL A 110 -14.17 -5.29 -2.75
N PHE A 111 -15.26 -4.81 -2.13
CA PHE A 111 -15.64 -3.39 -2.22
C PHE A 111 -14.55 -2.48 -1.63
N LEU A 112 -14.02 -2.82 -0.46
CA LEU A 112 -12.90 -2.09 0.16
C LEU A 112 -11.64 -2.12 -0.71
N GLY A 113 -11.44 -3.18 -1.50
CA GLY A 113 -10.36 -3.26 -2.49
C GLY A 113 -10.37 -2.11 -3.49
N MET A 114 -11.54 -1.61 -3.88
CA MET A 114 -11.62 -0.43 -4.75
C MET A 114 -10.99 0.83 -4.10
N ALA A 115 -11.10 0.96 -2.77
CA ALA A 115 -10.38 2.00 -2.04
C ALA A 115 -8.84 1.83 -2.13
N GLY A 116 -8.35 0.58 -2.11
CA GLY A 116 -6.92 0.28 -2.34
C GLY A 116 -6.42 0.59 -3.75
N ALA A 117 -7.32 0.65 -4.74
CA ALA A 117 -7.02 1.07 -6.10
C ALA A 117 -6.86 2.60 -6.26
N SER A 118 -7.23 3.40 -5.26
CA SER A 118 -7.13 4.87 -5.26
C SER A 118 -5.73 5.40 -5.59
N PHE A 119 -4.69 4.65 -5.25
CA PHE A 119 -3.31 4.94 -5.62
C PHE A 119 -3.14 5.18 -7.14
N ALA A 120 -3.78 4.35 -7.98
CA ALA A 120 -3.68 4.46 -9.42
C ALA A 120 -4.39 5.72 -10.00
N VAL A 121 -5.25 6.33 -9.21
CA VAL A 121 -6.00 7.54 -9.56
C VAL A 121 -5.34 8.80 -8.98
N ALA A 122 -5.02 8.78 -7.69
CA ALA A 122 -4.54 9.94 -6.96
C ALA A 122 -3.19 10.47 -7.49
N LEU A 123 -2.26 9.56 -7.83
CA LEU A 123 -0.95 9.97 -8.30
C LEU A 123 -0.99 10.67 -9.67
N PRO A 124 -1.66 10.14 -10.70
CA PRO A 124 -1.83 10.86 -11.97
C PRO A 124 -2.63 12.16 -11.82
N LEU A 125 -3.69 12.16 -10.99
CA LEU A 125 -4.49 13.36 -10.73
C LEU A 125 -3.63 14.49 -10.17
N ALA A 126 -2.73 14.20 -9.23
CA ALA A 126 -1.85 15.18 -8.63
C ALA A 126 -0.70 15.59 -9.56
N SER A 127 0.03 14.62 -10.12
CA SER A 127 1.30 14.87 -10.80
C SER A 127 1.15 15.56 -12.16
N ARG A 128 0.06 15.31 -12.89
CA ARG A 128 -0.16 15.89 -14.22
C ARG A 128 -0.34 17.42 -14.20
N TRP A 129 -0.56 18.03 -13.05
CA TRP A 129 -0.65 19.49 -12.89
C TRP A 129 0.71 20.18 -12.74
N TYR A 130 1.76 19.42 -12.44
CA TYR A 130 3.07 19.97 -12.10
C TYR A 130 4.10 19.70 -13.21
N PRO A 131 4.96 20.69 -13.53
CA PRO A 131 6.05 20.49 -14.46
C PRO A 131 7.05 19.46 -13.94
N PRO A 132 7.88 18.85 -14.81
CA PRO A 132 8.76 17.73 -14.47
C PRO A 132 9.64 17.95 -13.23
N GLU A 133 10.12 19.19 -13.03
CA GLU A 133 10.96 19.55 -11.86
C GLU A 133 10.23 19.51 -10.52
N HIS A 134 8.90 19.57 -10.52
CA HIS A 134 8.05 19.54 -9.33
C HIS A 134 7.20 18.29 -9.18
N GLN A 135 7.18 17.41 -10.19
CA GLN A 135 6.38 16.18 -10.15
C GLN A 135 6.76 15.24 -8.98
N GLY A 136 8.05 15.14 -8.66
CA GLY A 136 8.50 14.35 -7.52
C GLY A 136 7.93 14.83 -6.19
N THR A 137 7.87 16.14 -5.98
CA THR A 137 7.26 16.73 -4.78
C THR A 137 5.75 16.49 -4.74
N ALA A 138 5.05 16.68 -5.87
CA ALA A 138 3.62 16.43 -5.96
C ALA A 138 3.27 14.96 -5.71
N LEU A 139 4.03 14.03 -6.29
CA LEU A 139 3.89 12.59 -6.04
C LEU A 139 4.21 12.22 -4.59
N GLY A 140 5.19 12.88 -3.98
CA GLY A 140 5.53 12.69 -2.56
C GLY A 140 4.39 13.10 -1.64
N ILE A 141 3.80 14.29 -1.87
CA ILE A 141 2.65 14.79 -1.10
C ILE A 141 1.43 13.88 -1.31
N ALA A 142 1.05 13.60 -2.55
CA ALA A 142 -0.06 12.70 -2.82
C ALA A 142 0.19 11.30 -2.25
N GLY A 143 1.42 10.78 -2.39
CA GLY A 143 1.82 9.47 -1.88
C GLY A 143 1.83 9.35 -0.35
N ALA A 144 1.90 10.48 0.37
CA ALA A 144 1.78 10.49 1.83
C ALA A 144 0.39 10.04 2.32
N GLY A 145 -0.62 9.96 1.43
CA GLY A 145 -1.93 9.36 1.72
C GLY A 145 -1.89 7.90 2.19
N ASN A 146 -0.74 7.22 2.14
CA ASN A 146 -0.54 5.97 2.89
C ASN A 146 -0.79 6.13 4.40
N SER A 147 -0.71 7.34 4.96
CA SER A 147 -0.96 7.62 6.38
C SER A 147 -2.37 7.28 6.83
N GLY A 148 -3.34 7.22 5.92
CA GLY A 148 -4.70 6.76 6.23
C GLY A 148 -4.75 5.39 6.90
N THR A 149 -3.80 4.51 6.60
CA THR A 149 -3.67 3.21 7.28
C THR A 149 -3.41 3.34 8.78
N VAL A 150 -2.73 4.42 9.21
CA VAL A 150 -2.52 4.74 10.64
C VAL A 150 -3.84 5.11 11.29
N LEU A 151 -4.67 5.90 10.61
CA LEU A 151 -5.99 6.31 11.13
C LEU A 151 -6.88 5.09 11.37
N ALA A 152 -6.88 4.12 10.46
CA ALA A 152 -7.62 2.86 10.65
C ALA A 152 -7.13 2.12 11.91
N ALA A 153 -5.83 1.97 12.08
CA ALA A 153 -5.26 1.23 13.21
C ALA A 153 -5.51 1.93 14.56
N LEU A 154 -5.49 3.28 14.58
CA LEU A 154 -5.75 4.07 15.79
C LEU A 154 -7.23 4.06 16.20
N PHE A 155 -8.11 4.29 15.24
CA PHE A 155 -9.49 4.62 15.56
C PHE A 155 -10.46 3.44 15.42
N ALA A 156 -10.28 2.54 14.44
CA ALA A 156 -11.26 1.49 14.18
C ALA A 156 -11.48 0.54 15.35
N PRO A 157 -10.44 0.04 16.07
CA PRO A 157 -10.65 -0.84 17.24
C PRO A 157 -11.38 -0.14 18.39
N THR A 158 -11.09 1.14 18.64
CA THR A 158 -11.73 1.93 19.69
C THR A 158 -13.20 2.20 19.35
N LEU A 159 -13.49 2.59 18.12
CA LEU A 159 -14.86 2.80 17.64
C LEU A 159 -15.66 1.50 17.68
N ALA A 160 -15.03 0.37 17.35
CA ALA A 160 -15.66 -0.94 17.45
C ALA A 160 -15.95 -1.35 18.89
N GLN A 161 -15.13 -0.93 19.85
CA GLN A 161 -15.39 -1.15 21.28
C GLN A 161 -16.63 -0.37 21.79
N TRP A 162 -16.83 0.85 21.27
CA TRP A 162 -17.94 1.71 21.72
C TRP A 162 -19.26 1.43 20.98
N TYR A 163 -19.18 1.19 19.69
CA TYR A 163 -20.37 1.13 18.81
C TYR A 163 -20.61 -0.26 18.20
N GLY A 164 -19.70 -1.23 18.42
CA GLY A 164 -19.67 -2.50 17.69
C GLY A 164 -19.02 -2.37 16.32
N TRP A 165 -18.30 -3.42 15.90
CA TRP A 165 -17.50 -3.38 14.66
C TRP A 165 -18.34 -3.18 13.39
N ASN A 166 -19.58 -3.71 13.33
CA ASN A 166 -20.48 -3.50 12.18
C ASN A 166 -20.77 -2.01 11.95
N ASN A 167 -21.00 -1.25 13.04
CA ASN A 167 -21.31 0.17 12.95
C ASN A 167 -20.10 1.03 12.54
N VAL A 168 -18.88 0.52 12.68
CA VAL A 168 -17.68 1.25 12.21
C VAL A 168 -17.69 1.44 10.69
N PHE A 169 -18.28 0.53 9.92
CA PHE A 169 -18.46 0.71 8.48
C PHE A 169 -19.42 1.88 8.17
N GLY A 170 -20.49 2.01 8.94
CA GLY A 170 -21.38 3.17 8.86
C GLY A 170 -20.70 4.48 9.26
N LEU A 171 -19.91 4.47 10.33
CA LEU A 171 -19.12 5.64 10.74
C LEU A 171 -18.09 6.05 9.67
N ALA A 172 -17.51 5.09 8.96
CA ALA A 172 -16.57 5.37 7.87
C ALA A 172 -17.22 6.03 6.63
N LEU A 173 -18.55 5.92 6.47
CA LEU A 173 -19.29 6.67 5.44
C LEU A 173 -19.11 8.19 5.59
N MET A 174 -19.01 8.70 6.82
CA MET A 174 -18.90 10.15 7.07
C MET A 174 -17.61 10.74 6.47
N PRO A 175 -16.41 10.32 6.88
CA PRO A 175 -15.17 10.86 6.32
C PRO A 175 -15.05 10.60 4.82
N LEU A 176 -15.54 9.47 4.31
CA LEU A 176 -15.48 9.17 2.88
C LEU A 176 -16.43 10.06 2.07
N THR A 177 -17.64 10.35 2.60
CA THR A 177 -18.59 11.29 1.97
C THR A 177 -18.04 12.72 1.98
N VAL A 178 -17.46 13.16 3.10
CA VAL A 178 -16.81 14.48 3.17
C VAL A 178 -15.68 14.56 2.14
N THR A 179 -14.88 13.51 2.03
CA THR A 179 -13.81 13.42 1.03
C THR A 179 -14.37 13.47 -0.39
N LEU A 180 -15.48 12.78 -0.67
CA LEU A 180 -16.14 12.83 -1.97
C LEU A 180 -16.59 14.26 -2.31
N LEU A 181 -17.19 14.98 -1.38
CA LEU A 181 -17.64 16.38 -1.59
C LEU A 181 -16.47 17.33 -1.82
N ILE A 182 -15.39 17.18 -1.05
CA ILE A 182 -14.14 17.94 -1.26
C ILE A 182 -13.53 17.61 -2.63
N TYR A 183 -13.50 16.32 -2.98
CA TYR A 183 -12.97 15.86 -4.26
C TYR A 183 -13.80 16.40 -5.44
N LEU A 184 -15.12 16.37 -5.36
CA LEU A 184 -16.02 16.94 -6.37
C LEU A 184 -15.74 18.44 -6.59
N SER A 185 -15.54 19.20 -5.51
CA SER A 185 -15.37 20.65 -5.56
C SER A 185 -13.97 21.07 -5.98
N LEU A 186 -12.91 20.42 -5.48
CA LEU A 186 -11.53 20.87 -5.63
C LEU A 186 -10.76 20.14 -6.74
N ALA A 187 -11.07 18.85 -6.98
CA ALA A 187 -10.33 18.09 -7.98
C ALA A 187 -10.68 18.54 -9.39
N LYS A 188 -9.66 18.78 -10.21
CA LYS A 188 -9.77 19.09 -11.63
C LYS A 188 -8.79 18.24 -12.42
N ASP A 189 -9.20 17.80 -13.61
CA ASP A 189 -8.29 17.15 -14.53
C ASP A 189 -7.34 18.17 -15.15
N SER A 190 -6.05 17.79 -15.29
CA SER A 190 -5.08 18.62 -15.98
C SER A 190 -5.49 18.80 -17.45
N PRO A 191 -5.26 19.99 -18.05
CA PRO A 191 -5.45 20.20 -19.49
C PRO A 191 -4.60 19.23 -20.33
N ASP A 192 -3.39 18.90 -19.87
CA ASP A 192 -2.46 18.01 -20.54
C ASP A 192 -2.69 16.55 -20.12
N CYS A 193 -3.81 15.97 -20.55
CA CYS A 193 -4.05 14.54 -20.36
C CYS A 193 -3.47 13.75 -21.54
N PRO A 194 -2.57 12.77 -21.28
CA PRO A 194 -2.07 11.87 -22.32
C PRO A 194 -3.23 11.13 -23.00
N ALA A 195 -3.07 10.83 -24.30
CA ALA A 195 -4.02 9.99 -25.01
C ALA A 195 -4.14 8.61 -24.33
N PRO A 196 -5.34 7.98 -24.34
CA PRO A 196 -5.54 6.66 -23.78
C PRO A 196 -4.56 5.65 -24.39
N LYS A 197 -3.90 4.86 -23.57
CA LYS A 197 -3.05 3.77 -24.04
C LYS A 197 -3.87 2.52 -24.30
N PRO A 198 -3.66 1.82 -25.42
CA PRO A 198 -4.34 0.57 -25.67
C PRO A 198 -3.91 -0.50 -24.65
N LEU A 199 -4.79 -1.44 -24.34
CA LEU A 199 -4.48 -2.57 -23.43
C LEU A 199 -3.22 -3.34 -23.87
N ALA A 200 -2.96 -3.40 -25.17
CA ALA A 200 -1.73 -4.00 -25.72
C ALA A 200 -0.45 -3.38 -25.13
N ALA A 201 -0.44 -2.09 -24.79
CA ALA A 201 0.71 -1.43 -24.19
C ALA A 201 1.08 -2.01 -22.79
N TYR A 202 0.07 -2.47 -22.03
CA TYR A 202 0.30 -3.15 -20.77
C TYR A 202 1.00 -4.51 -20.97
N PHE A 203 0.60 -5.26 -21.99
CA PHE A 203 1.23 -6.54 -22.32
C PHE A 203 2.60 -6.38 -22.95
N GLU A 204 2.85 -5.29 -23.70
CA GLU A 204 4.17 -5.00 -24.25
C GLU A 204 5.22 -4.77 -23.18
N VAL A 205 4.88 -4.01 -22.14
CA VAL A 205 5.79 -3.76 -21.01
C VAL A 205 6.16 -5.06 -20.29
N LEU A 206 5.23 -6.02 -20.21
CA LEU A 206 5.47 -7.34 -19.59
C LEU A 206 6.44 -8.24 -20.40
N LYS A 207 6.77 -7.90 -21.66
CA LYS A 207 7.86 -8.57 -22.42
C LYS A 207 9.23 -8.20 -21.89
N ASP A 208 9.37 -7.06 -21.22
CA ASP A 208 10.62 -6.61 -20.62
C ASP A 208 10.90 -7.33 -19.28
N LYS A 209 12.04 -8.00 -19.19
CA LYS A 209 12.46 -8.70 -17.97
C LYS A 209 12.62 -7.76 -16.77
N ASP A 210 12.96 -6.50 -17.00
CA ASP A 210 13.11 -5.52 -15.91
C ASP A 210 11.77 -5.17 -15.29
N ALA A 211 10.66 -5.21 -16.06
CA ALA A 211 9.31 -5.01 -15.50
C ALA A 211 8.99 -6.03 -14.41
N TRP A 212 9.27 -7.31 -14.66
CA TRP A 212 9.06 -8.39 -13.67
C TRP A 212 9.94 -8.23 -12.43
N TRP A 213 11.19 -7.78 -12.59
CA TRP A 213 12.04 -7.49 -11.44
C TRP A 213 11.49 -6.35 -10.60
N PHE A 214 11.06 -5.24 -11.18
CA PHE A 214 10.44 -4.15 -10.43
C PHE A 214 9.13 -4.55 -9.76
N MET A 215 8.29 -5.33 -10.44
CA MET A 215 7.09 -5.91 -9.86
C MET A 215 7.43 -6.79 -8.66
N PHE A 216 8.41 -7.68 -8.79
CA PHE A 216 8.86 -8.55 -7.69
C PHE A 216 9.45 -7.73 -6.53
N PHE A 217 10.33 -6.80 -6.80
CA PHE A 217 10.92 -5.94 -5.77
C PHE A 217 9.87 -5.17 -4.97
N TYR A 218 8.89 -4.61 -5.64
CA TYR A 218 7.81 -3.89 -4.96
C TYR A 218 6.82 -4.84 -4.25
N SER A 219 6.64 -6.06 -4.74
CA SER A 219 5.84 -7.07 -4.04
C SER A 219 6.43 -7.43 -2.67
N VAL A 220 7.75 -7.34 -2.50
CA VAL A 220 8.39 -7.56 -1.22
C VAL A 220 8.33 -6.29 -0.35
N THR A 221 8.68 -5.11 -0.87
CA THR A 221 8.70 -3.88 -0.05
C THR A 221 7.31 -3.40 0.31
N PHE A 222 6.45 -3.16 -0.66
CA PHE A 222 5.08 -2.70 -0.40
C PHE A 222 4.20 -3.84 0.13
N GLY A 223 4.42 -5.06 -0.36
CA GLY A 223 3.73 -6.23 0.14
C GLY A 223 4.03 -6.49 1.61
N GLY A 224 5.28 -6.34 2.03
CA GLY A 224 5.67 -6.40 3.44
C GLY A 224 4.97 -5.33 4.27
N PHE A 225 4.99 -4.08 3.79
CA PHE A 225 4.30 -2.97 4.45
C PHE A 225 2.80 -3.21 4.61
N VAL A 226 2.07 -3.47 3.52
CA VAL A 226 0.61 -3.59 3.58
C VAL A 226 0.14 -4.90 4.21
N GLY A 227 0.89 -5.99 4.01
CA GLY A 227 0.60 -7.27 4.66
C GLY A 227 0.72 -7.20 6.18
N LEU A 228 1.76 -6.55 6.70
CA LEU A 228 1.90 -6.27 8.14
C LEU A 228 0.83 -5.29 8.62
N ALA A 229 0.61 -4.19 7.91
CA ALA A 229 -0.42 -3.21 8.27
C ALA A 229 -1.81 -3.85 8.45
N SER A 230 -2.13 -4.86 7.63
CA SER A 230 -3.39 -5.59 7.69
C SER A 230 -3.42 -6.68 8.78
N SER A 231 -2.27 -7.23 9.20
CA SER A 231 -2.22 -8.43 10.04
C SER A 231 -1.77 -8.17 11.48
N LEU A 232 -1.03 -7.08 11.74
CA LEU A 232 -0.37 -6.88 13.04
C LEU A 232 -1.34 -6.73 14.21
N THR A 233 -2.53 -6.15 14.02
CA THR A 233 -3.53 -6.04 15.10
C THR A 233 -3.96 -7.43 15.58
N ILE A 234 -4.21 -8.35 14.64
CA ILE A 234 -4.55 -9.75 14.97
C ILE A 234 -3.34 -10.44 15.61
N TYR A 235 -2.14 -10.24 15.06
CA TYR A 235 -0.91 -10.83 15.59
C TYR A 235 -0.65 -10.40 17.03
N PHE A 236 -0.69 -9.10 17.35
CA PHE A 236 -0.43 -8.60 18.70
C PHE A 236 -1.49 -9.06 19.71
N ASN A 237 -2.74 -9.19 19.29
CA ASN A 237 -3.79 -9.77 20.11
C ASN A 237 -3.55 -11.26 20.35
N ASP A 238 -3.33 -12.05 19.30
CA ASP A 238 -3.19 -13.51 19.39
C ASP A 238 -1.88 -13.93 20.10
N GLN A 239 -0.78 -13.20 19.88
CA GLN A 239 0.54 -13.56 20.40
C GLN A 239 0.81 -13.03 21.81
N TYR A 240 0.32 -11.84 22.14
CA TYR A 240 0.61 -11.14 23.40
C TYR A 240 -0.62 -10.89 24.27
N GLY A 241 -1.80 -11.34 23.86
CA GLY A 241 -3.04 -11.13 24.61
C GLY A 241 -3.44 -9.66 24.75
N LEU A 242 -2.95 -8.78 23.86
CA LEU A 242 -3.32 -7.37 23.92
C LEU A 242 -4.80 -7.18 23.58
N SER A 243 -5.46 -6.24 24.26
CA SER A 243 -6.81 -5.83 23.84
C SER A 243 -6.80 -5.35 22.37
N PRO A 244 -7.93 -5.44 21.65
CA PRO A 244 -8.00 -4.96 20.28
C PRO A 244 -7.52 -3.50 20.10
N VAL A 245 -7.85 -2.64 21.06
CA VAL A 245 -7.42 -1.22 21.06
C VAL A 245 -5.90 -1.10 21.26
N SER A 246 -5.34 -1.79 22.24
CA SER A 246 -3.88 -1.77 22.46
C SER A 246 -3.11 -2.36 21.28
N ALA A 247 -3.60 -3.45 20.69
CA ALA A 247 -3.04 -4.05 19.49
C ALA A 247 -3.12 -3.08 18.29
N GLY A 248 -4.20 -2.31 18.17
CA GLY A 248 -4.36 -1.23 17.21
C GLY A 248 -3.31 -0.13 17.37
N TYR A 249 -3.02 0.31 18.58
CA TYR A 249 -1.96 1.30 18.85
C TYR A 249 -0.57 0.79 18.48
N PHE A 250 -0.27 -0.47 18.78
CA PHE A 250 0.99 -1.12 18.36
C PHE A 250 1.11 -1.18 16.84
N THR A 251 0.03 -1.56 16.17
CA THR A 251 -0.04 -1.56 14.70
C THR A 251 0.14 -0.16 14.14
N ALA A 252 -0.54 0.84 14.70
CA ALA A 252 -0.43 2.23 14.27
C ALA A 252 0.99 2.76 14.36
N ALA A 253 1.73 2.45 15.43
CA ALA A 253 3.14 2.83 15.57
C ALA A 253 4.00 2.22 14.46
N CYS A 254 3.82 0.93 14.14
CA CYS A 254 4.51 0.25 13.07
C CYS A 254 4.20 0.88 11.71
N VAL A 255 2.94 1.08 11.40
CA VAL A 255 2.46 1.62 10.12
C VAL A 255 2.87 3.08 9.95
N PHE A 256 2.82 3.87 11.01
CA PHE A 256 3.31 5.26 11.00
C PHE A 256 4.78 5.33 10.61
N ALA A 257 5.63 4.52 11.25
CA ALA A 257 7.04 4.45 10.93
C ALA A 257 7.29 4.13 9.45
N GLY A 258 6.61 3.10 8.92
CA GLY A 258 6.74 2.68 7.52
C GLY A 258 6.19 3.68 6.51
N SER A 259 5.12 4.40 6.86
CA SER A 259 4.53 5.43 5.99
C SER A 259 5.41 6.68 5.92
N MET A 260 5.88 7.18 7.08
CA MET A 260 6.62 8.43 7.16
C MET A 260 8.05 8.34 6.60
N VAL A 261 8.66 7.16 6.65
CA VAL A 261 10.02 6.96 6.10
C VAL A 261 10.06 6.87 4.58
N ARG A 262 8.93 6.62 3.91
CA ARG A 262 8.88 6.39 2.46
C ARG A 262 9.49 7.53 1.62
N PRO A 263 9.16 8.82 1.85
CA PRO A 263 9.81 9.93 1.15
C PRO A 263 11.33 9.99 1.42
N LEU A 264 11.74 9.72 2.67
CA LEU A 264 13.16 9.68 3.04
C LEU A 264 13.91 8.57 2.32
N GLY A 265 13.27 7.40 2.15
CA GLY A 265 13.82 6.29 1.37
C GLY A 265 14.11 6.67 -0.08
N GLY A 266 13.21 7.43 -0.72
CA GLY A 266 13.43 7.99 -2.06
C GLY A 266 14.60 8.97 -2.10
N ILE A 267 14.66 9.92 -1.16
CA ILE A 267 15.76 10.90 -1.05
C ILE A 267 17.12 10.21 -0.81
N ILE A 268 17.15 9.19 0.04
CA ILE A 268 18.36 8.40 0.28
C ILE A 268 18.76 7.67 -1.01
N ALA A 269 17.81 7.07 -1.71
CA ALA A 269 18.06 6.38 -2.98
C ALA A 269 18.62 7.33 -4.07
N ASP A 270 18.14 8.57 -4.12
CA ASP A 270 18.69 9.60 -5.03
C ASP A 270 20.15 9.93 -4.73
N ARG A 271 20.55 9.95 -3.46
CA ARG A 271 21.91 10.31 -3.02
C ARG A 271 22.89 9.16 -3.10
N VAL A 272 22.49 7.98 -2.62
CA VAL A 272 23.37 6.81 -2.42
C VAL A 272 23.30 5.85 -3.61
N GLY A 273 22.18 5.89 -4.34
CA GLY A 273 21.83 4.98 -5.43
C GLY A 273 20.72 4.01 -5.05
N GLY A 274 19.76 3.83 -5.95
CA GLY A 274 18.57 3.00 -5.71
C GLY A 274 18.91 1.52 -5.43
N ILE A 275 19.86 0.95 -6.16
CA ILE A 275 20.30 -0.44 -5.96
C ILE A 275 20.92 -0.65 -4.56
N LYS A 276 21.78 0.26 -4.11
CA LYS A 276 22.40 0.17 -2.77
C LYS A 276 21.35 0.30 -1.67
N SER A 277 20.43 1.26 -1.83
CA SER A 277 19.35 1.49 -0.88
C SER A 277 18.43 0.28 -0.77
N LEU A 278 18.02 -0.33 -1.90
CA LEU A 278 17.23 -1.55 -1.91
C LEU A 278 17.96 -2.75 -1.33
N SER A 279 19.25 -2.90 -1.59
CA SER A 279 20.05 -4.00 -1.01
C SER A 279 20.04 -3.94 0.51
N LEU A 280 20.25 -2.75 1.09
CA LEU A 280 20.19 -2.54 2.53
C LEU A 280 18.77 -2.79 3.07
N THR A 281 17.75 -2.30 2.36
CA THR A 281 16.34 -2.50 2.71
C THR A 281 15.99 -3.98 2.83
N TYR A 282 16.32 -4.80 1.82
CA TYR A 282 15.99 -6.22 1.86
C TYR A 282 16.76 -6.98 2.95
N LEU A 283 18.02 -6.61 3.18
CA LEU A 283 18.81 -7.20 4.26
C LEU A 283 18.20 -6.91 5.63
N LEU A 284 17.88 -5.65 5.89
CA LEU A 284 17.28 -5.23 7.17
C LEU A 284 15.88 -5.81 7.34
N ALA A 285 15.04 -5.79 6.29
CA ALA A 285 13.72 -6.37 6.32
C ALA A 285 13.79 -7.88 6.65
N ALA A 286 14.64 -8.64 5.96
CA ALA A 286 14.83 -10.05 6.24
C ALA A 286 15.29 -10.29 7.68
N ALA A 287 16.30 -9.54 8.15
CA ALA A 287 16.85 -9.69 9.50
C ALA A 287 15.78 -9.43 10.59
N PHE A 288 15.02 -8.33 10.48
CA PHE A 288 13.99 -8.02 11.46
C PHE A 288 12.78 -8.95 11.39
N ILE A 289 12.37 -9.40 10.20
CA ILE A 289 11.29 -10.40 10.06
C ILE A 289 11.72 -11.74 10.63
N VAL A 290 12.97 -12.19 10.42
CA VAL A 290 13.51 -13.40 11.06
C VAL A 290 13.51 -13.22 12.59
N MET A 291 13.95 -12.08 13.10
CA MET A 291 13.97 -11.82 14.54
C MET A 291 12.57 -11.92 15.15
N VAL A 292 11.56 -11.27 14.57
CA VAL A 292 10.19 -11.32 15.11
C VAL A 292 9.51 -12.66 14.89
N SER A 293 9.95 -13.45 13.90
CA SER A 293 9.43 -14.81 13.67
C SER A 293 9.70 -15.77 14.83
N ALA A 294 10.73 -15.50 15.63
CA ALA A 294 11.07 -16.32 16.80
C ALA A 294 10.04 -16.25 17.96
N GLY A 295 8.99 -15.46 17.81
CA GLY A 295 7.95 -15.35 18.86
C GLY A 295 8.51 -14.74 20.14
N LEU A 296 9.12 -13.55 20.03
CA LEU A 296 9.77 -12.85 21.14
C LEU A 296 8.89 -12.76 22.38
N ALA A 297 9.44 -13.01 23.56
CA ALA A 297 8.69 -13.00 24.82
C ALA A 297 8.16 -11.60 25.20
N SER A 298 8.90 -10.53 24.86
CA SER A 298 8.51 -9.16 25.14
C SER A 298 7.77 -8.54 23.98
N LYS A 299 6.55 -8.08 24.22
CA LYS A 299 5.75 -7.31 23.24
C LYS A 299 6.44 -6.02 22.81
N TRP A 300 7.25 -5.39 23.66
CA TRP A 300 7.98 -4.16 23.34
C TRP A 300 9.16 -4.42 22.41
N VAL A 301 9.87 -5.54 22.58
CA VAL A 301 10.94 -5.96 21.68
C VAL A 301 10.36 -6.35 20.32
N ALA A 302 9.21 -7.04 20.32
CA ALA A 302 8.50 -7.34 19.08
C ALA A 302 8.03 -6.07 18.37
N LEU A 303 7.46 -5.10 19.12
CA LEU A 303 7.09 -3.79 18.56
C LEU A 303 8.29 -3.10 17.90
N ALA A 304 9.42 -3.02 18.58
CA ALA A 304 10.63 -2.42 18.04
C ALA A 304 11.10 -3.14 16.78
N GLY A 305 11.05 -4.48 16.76
CA GLY A 305 11.38 -5.29 15.58
C GLY A 305 10.46 -5.04 14.39
N PHE A 306 9.14 -4.96 14.62
CA PHE A 306 8.18 -4.64 13.57
C PHE A 306 8.31 -3.19 13.10
N VAL A 307 8.55 -2.23 13.99
CA VAL A 307 8.83 -0.83 13.60
C VAL A 307 10.07 -0.78 12.70
N ALA A 308 11.15 -1.49 13.05
CA ALA A 308 12.36 -1.54 12.23
C ALA A 308 12.12 -2.23 10.87
N ALA A 309 11.36 -3.32 10.83
CA ALA A 309 10.97 -3.97 9.58
C ALA A 309 10.12 -3.02 8.70
N MET A 310 9.16 -2.31 9.30
CA MET A 310 8.31 -1.35 8.60
C MET A 310 9.09 -0.13 8.08
N LEU A 311 10.09 0.36 8.83
CA LEU A 311 11.03 1.37 8.33
C LEU A 311 11.80 0.85 7.12
N ALA A 312 12.29 -0.38 7.15
CA ALA A 312 12.96 -0.99 6.01
C ALA A 312 12.03 -1.09 4.80
N PHE A 313 10.82 -1.63 4.94
CA PHE A 313 9.85 -1.73 3.85
C PHE A 313 9.44 -0.37 3.30
N GLY A 314 9.18 0.60 4.16
CA GLY A 314 8.81 1.96 3.77
C GLY A 314 9.91 2.66 2.99
N ALA A 315 11.15 2.57 3.45
CA ALA A 315 12.31 3.11 2.73
C ALA A 315 12.48 2.42 1.37
N GLY A 316 12.31 1.10 1.31
CA GLY A 316 12.35 0.32 0.08
C GLY A 316 11.28 0.73 -0.93
N ASN A 317 10.07 1.07 -0.47
CA ASN A 317 9.01 1.58 -1.33
C ASN A 317 9.45 2.87 -2.06
N GLY A 318 10.13 3.77 -1.36
CA GLY A 318 10.72 4.97 -1.96
C GLY A 318 11.82 4.65 -2.97
N ALA A 319 12.69 3.70 -2.63
CA ALA A 319 13.82 3.33 -3.48
C ALA A 319 13.40 2.61 -4.78
N VAL A 320 12.36 1.77 -4.76
CA VAL A 320 11.80 1.17 -5.99
C VAL A 320 11.28 2.26 -6.93
N PHE A 321 10.48 3.21 -6.40
CA PHE A 321 9.92 4.29 -7.22
C PHE A 321 10.94 5.36 -7.62
N GLN A 322 12.15 5.34 -7.06
CA GLN A 322 13.27 6.09 -7.57
C GLN A 322 13.86 5.45 -8.85
N LEU A 323 13.89 4.11 -8.92
CA LEU A 323 14.46 3.38 -10.06
C LEU A 323 13.48 3.20 -11.24
N VAL A 324 12.20 2.95 -10.98
CA VAL A 324 11.19 2.67 -12.01
C VAL A 324 11.12 3.76 -13.09
N PRO A 325 11.03 5.07 -12.76
CA PRO A 325 10.99 6.13 -13.77
C PRO A 325 12.27 6.26 -14.59
N GLN A 326 13.40 5.83 -14.04
CA GLN A 326 14.68 5.86 -14.77
C GLN A 326 14.71 4.86 -15.91
N ARG A 327 14.10 3.68 -15.70
CA ARG A 327 14.04 2.62 -16.72
C ARG A 327 12.87 2.79 -17.69
N PHE A 328 11.70 3.17 -17.19
CA PHE A 328 10.44 3.16 -17.93
C PHE A 328 9.82 4.57 -18.07
N ARG A 329 10.61 5.53 -18.57
CA ARG A 329 10.15 6.92 -18.71
C ARG A 329 8.88 7.07 -19.56
N LYS A 330 8.84 6.35 -20.70
CA LYS A 330 7.72 6.42 -21.66
C LYS A 330 6.49 5.65 -21.17
N GLU A 331 6.71 4.57 -20.44
CA GLU A 331 5.70 3.63 -19.96
C GLU A 331 5.39 3.82 -18.47
N ILE A 332 5.78 4.94 -17.86
CA ILE A 332 5.73 5.15 -16.40
C ILE A 332 4.32 4.93 -15.82
N GLY A 333 3.26 5.33 -16.51
CA GLY A 333 1.89 5.14 -16.03
C GLY A 333 1.51 3.66 -15.95
N VAL A 334 1.82 2.90 -17.01
CA VAL A 334 1.58 1.45 -17.06
C VAL A 334 2.42 0.73 -15.99
N MET A 335 3.71 1.07 -15.89
CA MET A 335 4.61 0.46 -14.91
C MET A 335 4.20 0.77 -13.47
N THR A 336 3.76 1.99 -13.18
CA THR A 336 3.25 2.33 -11.84
C THR A 336 2.05 1.48 -11.46
N GLY A 337 1.14 1.23 -12.42
CA GLY A 337 -0.01 0.34 -12.22
C GLY A 337 0.40 -1.10 -11.96
N LEU A 338 1.27 -1.66 -12.80
CA LEU A 338 1.74 -3.06 -12.69
C LEU A 338 2.57 -3.29 -11.41
N VAL A 339 3.51 -2.41 -11.12
CA VAL A 339 4.33 -2.45 -9.90
C VAL A 339 3.43 -2.31 -8.66
N GLY A 340 2.47 -1.37 -8.70
CA GLY A 340 1.50 -1.19 -7.63
C GLY A 340 0.61 -2.43 -7.41
N MET A 341 0.16 -3.08 -8.49
CA MET A 341 -0.57 -4.35 -8.44
C MET A 341 0.27 -5.44 -7.76
N ALA A 342 1.50 -5.64 -8.23
CA ALA A 342 2.41 -6.66 -7.69
C ALA A 342 2.67 -6.43 -6.19
N GLY A 343 2.80 -5.17 -5.76
CA GLY A 343 2.89 -4.82 -4.35
C GLY A 343 1.72 -5.30 -3.51
N GLY A 344 0.50 -5.13 -4.02
CA GLY A 344 -0.69 -5.64 -3.35
C GLY A 344 -0.76 -7.17 -3.35
N VAL A 345 -0.35 -7.85 -4.42
CA VAL A 345 -0.24 -9.32 -4.45
C VAL A 345 0.73 -9.82 -3.38
N GLY A 346 1.87 -9.15 -3.19
CA GLY A 346 2.81 -9.48 -2.11
C GLY A 346 2.19 -9.34 -0.72
N GLY A 347 1.39 -8.30 -0.51
CA GLY A 347 0.68 -8.09 0.76
C GLY A 347 -0.42 -9.13 1.02
N PHE A 348 -1.17 -9.50 -0.01
CA PHE A 348 -2.10 -10.63 0.07
C PHE A 348 -1.38 -11.91 0.50
N TYR A 349 -0.26 -12.21 -0.18
CA TYR A 349 0.51 -13.40 0.13
C TYR A 349 0.99 -13.43 1.59
N LEU A 350 1.55 -12.32 2.10
CA LEU A 350 2.00 -12.25 3.49
C LEU A 350 0.83 -12.45 4.46
N ALA A 351 -0.25 -11.70 4.31
CA ALA A 351 -1.40 -11.77 5.22
C ALA A 351 -2.05 -13.17 5.23
N ALA A 352 -2.24 -13.78 4.05
CA ALA A 352 -2.78 -15.13 3.92
C ALA A 352 -1.83 -16.17 4.53
N SER A 353 -0.52 -16.09 4.22
CA SER A 353 0.48 -17.05 4.73
C SER A 353 0.59 -17.02 6.25
N LEU A 354 0.45 -15.85 6.89
CA LEU A 354 0.42 -15.75 8.34
C LEU A 354 -0.78 -16.47 8.94
N GLY A 355 -1.98 -16.31 8.36
CA GLY A 355 -3.18 -17.02 8.80
C GLY A 355 -3.06 -18.53 8.66
N TYR A 356 -2.58 -19.01 7.50
CA TYR A 356 -2.35 -20.44 7.26
C TYR A 356 -1.23 -21.00 8.15
N SER A 357 -0.13 -20.27 8.34
CA SER A 357 0.94 -20.67 9.26
C SER A 357 0.39 -20.91 10.67
N LYS A 358 -0.39 -19.97 11.19
CA LYS A 358 -1.02 -20.09 12.52
C LYS A 358 -2.00 -21.27 12.57
N GLN A 359 -2.77 -21.50 11.51
CA GLN A 359 -3.73 -22.61 11.44
C GLN A 359 -3.04 -23.99 11.47
N LEU A 360 -1.95 -24.14 10.70
CA LEU A 360 -1.30 -25.43 10.48
C LEU A 360 -0.25 -25.77 11.56
N SER A 361 0.51 -24.78 12.03
CA SER A 361 1.63 -24.98 12.95
C SER A 361 1.39 -24.42 14.38
N GLY A 362 0.25 -23.78 14.61
CA GLY A 362 -0.01 -23.08 15.87
C GLY A 362 0.77 -21.78 16.06
N SER A 363 1.64 -21.40 15.10
CA SER A 363 2.48 -20.20 15.20
C SER A 363 2.52 -19.41 13.88
N TYR A 364 2.90 -18.13 13.96
CA TYR A 364 3.10 -17.27 12.78
C TYR A 364 4.48 -17.43 12.14
N GLN A 365 5.37 -18.22 12.75
CA GLN A 365 6.79 -18.32 12.42
C GLN A 365 7.03 -18.67 10.95
N ILE A 366 6.36 -19.69 10.43
CA ILE A 366 6.58 -20.17 9.05
C ILE A 366 6.18 -19.07 8.05
N GLY A 367 5.07 -18.37 8.27
CA GLY A 367 4.63 -17.28 7.41
C GLY A 367 5.65 -16.13 7.34
N PHE A 368 6.21 -15.73 8.48
CA PHE A 368 7.26 -14.73 8.54
C PHE A 368 8.56 -15.22 7.88
N LEU A 369 8.99 -16.46 8.13
CA LEU A 369 10.21 -17.02 7.54
C LEU A 369 10.14 -17.13 6.01
N ILE A 370 8.98 -17.52 5.47
CA ILE A 370 8.76 -17.53 4.01
C ILE A 370 8.90 -16.13 3.45
N PHE A 371 8.33 -15.13 4.11
CA PHE A 371 8.42 -13.74 3.64
C PHE A 371 9.85 -13.17 3.78
N ALA A 372 10.56 -13.51 4.85
CA ALA A 372 11.98 -13.19 4.98
C ALA A 372 12.83 -13.84 3.87
N ALA A 373 12.52 -15.09 3.50
CA ALA A 373 13.17 -15.77 2.37
C ALA A 373 12.88 -15.02 1.05
N LEU A 374 11.66 -14.53 0.82
CA LEU A 374 11.37 -13.69 -0.36
C LEU A 374 12.18 -12.40 -0.37
N ALA A 375 12.42 -11.77 0.78
CA ALA A 375 13.29 -10.59 0.87
C ALA A 375 14.75 -10.92 0.52
N LEU A 376 15.25 -12.09 0.94
CA LEU A 376 16.58 -12.57 0.56
C LEU A 376 16.65 -12.94 -0.93
N VAL A 377 15.60 -13.55 -1.50
CA VAL A 377 15.50 -13.78 -2.96
C VAL A 377 15.47 -12.45 -3.71
N ALA A 378 14.79 -11.42 -3.21
CA ALA A 378 14.83 -10.09 -3.81
C ALA A 378 16.24 -9.49 -3.75
N LEU A 379 16.95 -9.64 -2.64
CA LEU A 379 18.34 -9.20 -2.48
C LEU A 379 19.28 -9.92 -3.50
N THR A 380 19.18 -11.23 -3.61
CA THR A 380 19.97 -12.01 -4.58
C THR A 380 19.61 -11.65 -6.02
N GLY A 381 18.32 -11.51 -6.32
CA GLY A 381 17.84 -11.05 -7.62
C GLY A 381 18.39 -9.66 -7.98
N LEU A 382 18.38 -8.73 -7.03
CA LEU A 382 18.92 -7.38 -7.22
C LEU A 382 20.45 -7.43 -7.49
N THR A 383 21.18 -8.30 -6.78
CA THR A 383 22.62 -8.47 -7.02
C THR A 383 22.92 -9.07 -8.40
N SER A 384 22.04 -9.92 -8.92
CA SER A 384 22.19 -10.53 -10.26
C SER A 384 21.96 -9.52 -11.39
N VAL A 385 21.02 -8.57 -11.22
CA VAL A 385 20.71 -7.57 -12.26
C VAL A 385 21.52 -6.28 -12.15
N LYS A 386 22.13 -6.00 -11.01
CA LYS A 386 22.81 -4.71 -10.73
C LYS A 386 23.85 -4.32 -11.78
N THR A 387 24.69 -5.28 -12.22
CA THR A 387 25.75 -5.02 -13.21
C THR A 387 25.13 -4.67 -14.55
N ARG A 388 24.14 -5.45 -15.02
CA ARG A 388 23.41 -5.18 -16.25
C ARG A 388 22.74 -3.80 -16.20
N TRP A 389 22.05 -3.48 -15.12
CA TRP A 389 21.35 -2.20 -14.97
C TRP A 389 22.31 -1.02 -15.00
N ARG A 390 23.46 -1.11 -14.32
CA ARG A 390 24.48 -0.06 -14.30
C ARG A 390 25.20 0.12 -15.65
N THR A 391 25.35 -0.93 -16.44
CA THR A 391 26.03 -0.86 -17.74
C THR A 391 25.10 -0.57 -18.91
N THR A 392 23.80 -0.69 -18.73
CA THR A 392 22.77 -0.38 -19.74
C THR A 392 22.12 0.97 -19.51
N TRP A 393 20.88 0.97 -19.02
CA TRP A 393 20.12 2.19 -18.83
C TRP A 393 20.61 3.08 -17.69
N GLY A 394 21.27 2.53 -16.67
CA GLY A 394 21.89 3.28 -15.59
C GLY A 394 23.16 4.04 -16.03
N ALA A 395 23.89 3.54 -17.03
CA ALA A 395 25.07 4.22 -17.57
C ALA A 395 24.72 5.53 -18.32
N ALA A 396 23.57 5.57 -18.97
CA ALA A 396 23.10 6.74 -19.70
C ALA A 396 22.74 7.96 -18.82
N GLN A 397 22.72 7.79 -17.50
CA GLN A 397 22.26 8.78 -16.52
C GLN A 397 23.36 9.26 -15.54
N LEU A 398 24.63 9.04 -15.85
CA LEU A 398 25.78 9.38 -14.99
C LEU A 398 25.84 10.85 -14.53
N THR A 399 24.98 11.72 -15.01
CA THR A 399 24.94 13.15 -14.68
C THR A 399 23.80 13.60 -13.76
N ALA A 400 22.75 12.78 -13.54
CA ALA A 400 21.55 13.25 -12.83
C ALA A 400 21.02 12.37 -11.68
N ALA A 401 21.09 11.05 -11.76
CA ALA A 401 20.60 10.17 -10.70
C ALA A 401 21.46 8.89 -10.57
N LYS A 402 21.80 8.54 -9.32
CA LYS A 402 22.61 7.33 -9.05
C LYS A 402 21.74 6.06 -9.08
N VAL A 403 22.08 5.12 -9.92
CA VAL A 403 21.48 3.77 -9.96
C VAL A 403 22.08 2.87 -8.89
#